data_4fe2396c205ffe328cfefc3e6a86019c
#
_entry.id   4fe2396c205ffe328cfefc3e6a86019c
#
_cell.length_a   1.000
_cell.length_b   1.000
_cell.length_c   1.000
_cell.angle_alpha   90.00
_cell.angle_beta   90.00
_cell.angle_gamma   90.00
#
_symmetry.space_group_name_H-M   'P 1'
#
loop_
_entity.id
_entity.type
_entity.pdbx_description
1 polymer ?
#
loop_
_entity_poly.entity_id
_entity_poly.type
_entity_poly.pdbx_seq_one_letter_code
_entity_poly.pdbx_strand_id
1 'polypeptide(L)'
;CSSDLPRTHRLLLVELNGERWIADVGFGGQTLTAPIRLLANEEQETPHGLYRLLSEGNDWVLQFRHHEHWQSMYQFDLTTQYFSDYVMGNFWSAHWPQSHFRHHLLMCRHLPDGGKLTLTNFNFTHWRNGHVEEQIHLPNAAALYQLMQERFGLGVDDPKHGFTLSELTAVMAGFDTHPQAGK
;
A
#
# COMPACT_ATOMS: atom_id res chain seq x y z
N CYS A 1 -11.44 9.78 11.64
CA CYS A 1 -11.00 8.36 11.63
C CYS A 1 -11.72 7.60 12.72
N SER A 2 -12.28 6.43 12.41
CA SER A 2 -12.94 5.59 13.40
C SER A 2 -11.87 4.86 14.22
N SER A 3 -11.96 4.96 15.55
CA SER A 3 -11.13 4.21 16.49
C SER A 3 -11.40 2.68 16.46
N ASP A 4 -12.38 2.26 15.66
CA ASP A 4 -12.85 0.87 15.59
C ASP A 4 -12.14 0.04 14.53
N LEU A 5 -11.14 0.59 13.82
CA LEU A 5 -10.38 -0.16 12.83
C LEU A 5 -9.28 -0.98 13.50
N PRO A 6 -9.09 -2.25 13.08
CA PRO A 6 -8.04 -3.09 13.63
C PRO A 6 -6.65 -2.55 13.26
N ARG A 7 -5.68 -2.75 14.14
CA ARG A 7 -4.27 -2.38 13.90
C ARG A 7 -3.61 -3.40 12.99
N THR A 8 -3.78 -3.24 11.69
CA THR A 8 -3.29 -4.17 10.66
C THR A 8 -2.12 -3.62 9.85
N HIS A 9 -1.77 -2.35 10.05
CA HIS A 9 -0.65 -1.71 9.37
C HIS A 9 0.50 -1.42 10.33
N ARG A 10 1.74 -1.65 9.87
CA ARG A 10 2.97 -1.49 10.65
C ARG A 10 3.77 -0.30 10.15
N LEU A 11 4.08 0.63 11.07
CA LEU A 11 5.03 1.71 10.86
C LEU A 11 6.35 1.44 11.59
N LEU A 12 7.39 2.12 11.16
CA LEU A 12 8.66 2.21 11.87
C LEU A 12 8.85 3.61 12.42
N LEU A 13 9.12 3.69 13.72
CA LEU A 13 9.65 4.90 14.37
C LEU A 13 11.15 4.75 14.48
N VAL A 14 11.90 5.68 13.92
CA VAL A 14 13.36 5.68 13.90
C VAL A 14 13.87 6.93 14.57
N GLU A 15 14.80 6.77 15.51
CA GLU A 15 15.54 7.89 16.10
C GLU A 15 16.89 8.03 15.39
N LEU A 16 17.13 9.21 14.81
CA LEU A 16 18.35 9.52 14.10
C LEU A 16 18.82 10.93 14.44
N ASN A 17 20.03 11.05 14.96
CA ASN A 17 20.64 12.34 15.36
C ASN A 17 19.78 13.18 16.32
N GLY A 18 19.05 12.52 17.23
CA GLY A 18 18.15 13.19 18.19
C GLY A 18 16.80 13.61 17.63
N GLU A 19 16.52 13.32 16.38
CA GLU A 19 15.21 13.53 15.75
C GLU A 19 14.46 12.20 15.60
N ARG A 20 13.12 12.26 15.64
CA ARG A 20 12.26 11.11 15.41
C ARG A 20 11.67 11.15 13.99
N TRP A 21 11.75 10.03 13.31
CA TRP A 21 11.29 9.86 11.94
C TRP A 21 10.30 8.70 11.86
N ILE A 22 9.31 8.81 11.02
CA ILE A 22 8.48 7.68 10.63
C ILE A 22 8.85 7.22 9.22
N ALA A 23 8.89 5.90 9.04
CA ALA A 23 9.06 5.25 7.75
C ALA A 23 7.96 4.21 7.57
N ASP A 24 7.36 4.23 6.40
CA ASP A 24 6.29 3.33 5.99
C ASP A 24 6.58 2.81 4.59
N VAL A 25 6.73 1.50 4.48
CA VAL A 25 7.12 0.85 3.21
C VAL A 25 5.99 -0.01 2.61
N GLY A 26 4.79 0.03 3.18
CA GLY A 26 3.79 -0.97 2.82
C GLY A 26 2.32 -0.58 2.91
N PHE A 27 1.97 0.70 3.04
CA PHE A 27 0.54 1.09 3.11
C PHE A 27 -0.20 0.92 1.78
N GLY A 28 0.49 0.94 0.65
CA GLY A 28 -0.10 0.80 -0.67
C GLY A 28 0.11 2.01 -1.57
N GLY A 29 -0.90 2.36 -2.38
CA GLY A 29 -0.75 3.32 -3.47
C GLY A 29 -0.34 4.75 -3.11
N GLN A 30 -0.50 5.15 -1.87
CA GLN A 30 -0.12 6.47 -1.34
C GLN A 30 0.86 6.33 -0.16
N THR A 31 1.68 5.29 -0.16
CA THR A 31 2.69 5.07 0.89
C THR A 31 3.76 6.15 0.88
N LEU A 32 4.36 6.41 2.03
CA LEU A 32 5.57 7.24 2.13
C LEU A 32 6.70 6.60 1.33
N THR A 33 7.27 7.32 0.38
CA THR A 33 8.41 6.84 -0.41
C THR A 33 9.75 7.34 0.12
N ALA A 34 9.71 8.16 1.18
CA ALA A 34 10.84 8.55 2.00
C ALA A 34 10.37 8.74 3.44
N PRO A 35 11.25 8.57 4.44
CA PRO A 35 10.92 8.91 5.82
C PRO A 35 10.55 10.39 5.97
N ILE A 36 9.59 10.67 6.86
CA ILE A 36 9.26 12.04 7.28
C ILE A 36 9.49 12.20 8.80
N ARG A 37 9.79 13.41 9.24
CA ARG A 37 9.98 13.71 10.67
C ARG A 37 8.65 13.60 11.42
N LEU A 38 8.70 13.11 12.65
CA LEU A 38 7.55 13.07 13.53
C LEU A 38 7.29 14.47 14.13
N LEU A 39 6.84 15.38 13.29
CA LEU A 39 6.52 16.78 13.63
C LEU A 39 5.08 17.09 13.25
N ALA A 40 4.33 17.69 14.17
CA ALA A 40 2.93 18.02 13.93
C ALA A 40 2.78 19.25 13.03
N ASN A 41 1.84 19.19 12.10
CA ASN A 41 1.40 20.27 11.22
C ASN A 41 2.47 20.82 10.25
N GLU A 42 3.60 20.16 10.11
CA GLU A 42 4.61 20.52 9.12
C GLU A 42 4.40 19.77 7.81
N GLU A 43 4.42 20.50 6.71
CA GLU A 43 4.39 19.94 5.37
C GLU A 43 5.79 19.42 5.02
N GLN A 44 5.88 18.16 4.60
CA GLN A 44 7.12 17.48 4.29
C GLN A 44 7.05 16.83 2.93
N GLU A 45 7.98 17.22 2.06
CA GLU A 45 8.05 16.74 0.69
C GLU A 45 8.77 15.39 0.62
N THR A 46 8.23 14.49 -0.20
CA THR A 46 8.83 13.21 -0.57
C THR A 46 8.93 13.13 -2.09
N PRO A 47 9.69 12.19 -2.66
CA PRO A 47 9.77 12.02 -4.12
C PRO A 47 8.42 11.81 -4.82
N HIS A 48 7.38 11.41 -4.10
CA HIS A 48 6.06 11.09 -4.68
C HIS A 48 4.90 11.85 -4.04
N GLY A 49 5.18 12.96 -3.39
CA GLY A 49 4.14 13.84 -2.90
C GLY A 49 4.43 14.51 -1.57
N LEU A 50 3.50 15.35 -1.18
CA LEU A 50 3.57 16.16 0.02
C LEU A 50 2.73 15.51 1.12
N TYR A 51 3.33 15.37 2.30
CA TYR A 51 2.71 14.76 3.46
C TYR A 51 2.78 15.68 4.66
N ARG A 52 1.90 15.44 5.63
CA ARG A 52 1.99 16.04 6.96
C ARG A 52 1.42 15.11 8.00
N LEU A 53 1.76 15.36 9.26
CA LEU A 53 1.18 14.68 10.41
C LEU A 53 0.31 15.66 11.21
N LEU A 54 -0.88 15.25 11.59
CA LEU A 54 -1.65 15.91 12.61
C LEU A 54 -1.48 15.16 13.94
N SER A 55 -1.40 15.91 15.05
CA SER A 55 -1.39 15.33 16.39
C SER A 55 -2.76 15.55 17.03
N GLU A 56 -3.42 14.48 17.42
CA GLU A 56 -4.75 14.47 18.04
C GLU A 56 -4.69 13.72 19.38
N GLY A 57 -4.37 14.41 20.45
CA GLY A 57 -4.15 13.79 21.76
C GLY A 57 -2.91 12.88 21.75
N ASN A 58 -3.10 11.58 21.93
CA ASN A 58 -2.01 10.59 21.87
C ASN A 58 -1.84 10.01 20.44
N ASP A 59 -2.73 10.35 19.54
CA ASP A 59 -2.77 9.81 18.19
C ASP A 59 -2.15 10.76 17.19
N TRP A 60 -1.68 10.17 16.10
CA TRP A 60 -1.15 10.85 14.94
C TRP A 60 -1.94 10.45 13.71
N VAL A 61 -2.25 11.40 12.84
CA VAL A 61 -2.90 11.14 11.55
C VAL A 61 -1.95 11.53 10.43
N LEU A 62 -1.57 10.56 9.59
CA LEU A 62 -0.86 10.86 8.35
C LEU A 62 -1.84 11.37 7.32
N GLN A 63 -1.50 12.50 6.71
CA GLN A 63 -2.23 13.08 5.60
C GLN A 63 -1.34 13.23 4.37
N PHE A 64 -1.93 13.00 3.20
CA PHE A 64 -1.34 13.21 1.88
C PHE A 64 -2.04 14.37 1.17
N ARG A 65 -1.27 15.21 0.45
CA ARG A 65 -1.80 16.30 -0.35
C ARG A 65 -2.28 15.78 -1.70
N HIS A 66 -3.59 15.74 -1.88
CA HIS A 66 -4.20 15.41 -3.17
C HIS A 66 -4.77 16.67 -3.81
N HIS A 67 -4.12 17.17 -4.86
CA HIS A 67 -4.37 18.51 -5.41
C HIS A 67 -4.27 19.59 -4.33
N GLU A 68 -5.36 20.33 -4.07
CA GLU A 68 -5.39 21.38 -3.05
C GLU A 68 -5.94 20.92 -1.69
N HIS A 69 -6.28 19.63 -1.54
CA HIS A 69 -6.91 19.10 -0.34
C HIS A 69 -6.03 18.10 0.39
N TRP A 70 -6.11 18.10 1.71
CA TRP A 70 -5.49 17.09 2.55
C TRP A 70 -6.41 15.89 2.75
N GLN A 71 -5.91 14.72 2.43
CA GLN A 71 -6.61 13.45 2.62
C GLN A 71 -5.95 12.65 3.74
N SER A 72 -6.74 12.27 4.76
CA SER A 72 -6.27 11.40 5.82
C SER A 72 -6.06 9.98 5.27
N MET A 73 -4.89 9.42 5.55
CA MET A 73 -4.46 8.10 5.10
C MET A 73 -4.75 7.05 6.17
N TYR A 74 -4.16 7.23 7.32
CA TYR A 74 -4.32 6.37 8.49
C TYR A 74 -3.97 7.12 9.77
N GLN A 75 -4.44 6.55 10.88
CA GLN A 75 -4.14 6.99 12.23
C GLN A 75 -3.24 5.97 12.92
N PHE A 76 -2.32 6.44 13.75
CA PHE A 76 -1.43 5.60 14.54
C PHE A 76 -1.12 6.26 15.88
N ASP A 77 -0.68 5.47 16.84
CA ASP A 77 -0.09 5.93 18.07
C ASP A 77 1.38 5.47 18.22
N LEU A 78 2.05 5.94 19.24
CA LEU A 78 3.46 5.62 19.52
C LEU A 78 3.61 4.47 20.52
N THR A 79 2.56 3.72 20.80
CA THR A 79 2.62 2.56 21.70
C THR A 79 3.48 1.47 21.07
N THR A 80 4.48 1.01 21.81
CA THR A 80 5.34 -0.09 21.37
C THR A 80 4.50 -1.35 21.11
N GLN A 81 4.66 -1.92 19.94
CA GLN A 81 4.03 -3.18 19.55
C GLN A 81 5.04 -4.32 19.64
N TYR A 82 4.58 -5.49 20.02
CA TYR A 82 5.41 -6.68 20.16
C TYR A 82 5.17 -7.66 19.02
N PHE A 83 6.02 -8.65 18.88
CA PHE A 83 5.92 -9.62 17.78
C PHE A 83 4.56 -10.34 17.74
N SER A 84 3.98 -10.65 18.91
CA SER A 84 2.65 -11.23 19.02
C SER A 84 1.55 -10.37 18.39
N ASP A 85 1.65 -9.04 18.51
CA ASP A 85 0.68 -8.10 17.94
C ASP A 85 0.76 -8.13 16.41
N TYR A 86 1.97 -8.22 15.87
CA TYR A 86 2.18 -8.36 14.42
C TYR A 86 1.63 -9.68 13.88
N VAL A 87 1.79 -10.78 14.63
CA VAL A 87 1.21 -12.08 14.25
C VAL A 87 -0.31 -11.98 14.19
N MET A 88 -0.94 -11.32 15.16
CA MET A 88 -2.40 -11.10 15.18
C MET A 88 -2.86 -10.23 14.01
N GLY A 89 -2.20 -9.10 13.75
CA GLY A 89 -2.52 -8.21 12.63
C GLY A 89 -2.35 -8.91 11.27
N ASN A 90 -1.29 -9.69 11.12
CA ASN A 90 -1.06 -10.48 9.90
C ASN A 90 -2.13 -11.57 9.72
N PHE A 91 -2.49 -12.27 10.81
CA PHE A 91 -3.57 -13.28 10.76
C PHE A 91 -4.90 -12.62 10.34
N TRP A 92 -5.24 -11.46 10.91
CA TRP A 92 -6.42 -10.71 10.50
C TRP A 92 -6.39 -10.37 9.00
N SER A 93 -5.32 -9.76 8.52
CA SER A 93 -5.20 -9.36 7.12
C SER A 93 -5.27 -10.55 6.15
N ALA A 94 -4.66 -11.68 6.53
CA ALA A 94 -4.56 -12.86 5.66
C ALA A 94 -5.78 -13.79 5.75
N HIS A 95 -6.52 -13.83 6.88
CA HIS A 95 -7.51 -14.88 7.13
C HIS A 95 -8.93 -14.34 7.42
N TRP A 96 -9.08 -13.06 7.79
CA TRP A 96 -10.41 -12.52 8.06
C TRP A 96 -11.28 -12.59 6.79
N PRO A 97 -12.49 -13.17 6.86
CA PRO A 97 -13.31 -13.42 5.67
C PRO A 97 -13.61 -12.18 4.83
N GLN A 98 -13.75 -11.01 5.45
CA GLN A 98 -13.98 -9.72 4.78
C GLN A 98 -12.68 -8.94 4.51
N SER A 99 -11.51 -9.52 4.74
CA SER A 99 -10.25 -8.85 4.43
C SER A 99 -10.15 -8.58 2.92
N HIS A 100 -9.91 -7.32 2.58
CA HIS A 100 -9.74 -6.90 1.20
C HIS A 100 -8.62 -7.67 0.47
N PHE A 101 -7.55 -8.01 1.19
CA PHE A 101 -6.40 -8.75 0.67
C PHE A 101 -6.71 -10.21 0.30
N ARG A 102 -7.82 -10.78 0.77
CA ARG A 102 -8.25 -12.13 0.39
C ARG A 102 -8.99 -12.19 -0.94
N HIS A 103 -9.49 -11.06 -1.38
CA HIS A 103 -10.41 -10.98 -2.54
C HIS A 103 -9.86 -10.12 -3.67
N HIS A 104 -8.70 -9.48 -3.45
CA HIS A 104 -8.10 -8.59 -4.44
C HIS A 104 -6.59 -8.77 -4.52
N LEU A 105 -6.08 -8.87 -5.73
CA LEU A 105 -4.67 -8.69 -6.01
C LEU A 105 -4.40 -7.19 -6.15
N LEU A 106 -3.59 -6.67 -5.23
CA LEU A 106 -3.23 -5.26 -5.20
C LEU A 106 -1.72 -5.12 -5.36
N MET A 107 -1.30 -4.30 -6.29
CA MET A 107 0.11 -3.98 -6.48
C MET A 107 0.29 -2.48 -6.69
N CYS A 108 1.39 -1.96 -6.16
CA CYS A 108 1.82 -0.60 -6.42
C CYS A 108 3.34 -0.57 -6.57
N ARG A 109 3.83 0.16 -7.56
CA ARG A 109 5.25 0.45 -7.75
C ARG A 109 5.43 1.93 -8.03
N HIS A 110 6.16 2.60 -7.16
CA HIS A 110 6.60 3.97 -7.41
C HIS A 110 7.82 3.97 -8.33
N LEU A 111 7.84 4.88 -9.28
CA LEU A 111 8.89 4.99 -10.28
C LEU A 111 9.85 6.13 -9.93
N PRO A 112 11.14 6.04 -10.28
CA PRO A 112 12.13 7.09 -9.99
C PRO A 112 11.81 8.47 -10.58
N ASP A 113 11.01 8.50 -11.64
CA ASP A 113 10.58 9.73 -12.33
C ASP A 113 9.33 10.39 -11.73
N GLY A 114 8.91 9.97 -10.54
CA GLY A 114 7.70 10.46 -9.87
C GLY A 114 6.41 9.78 -10.33
N GLY A 115 6.49 8.88 -11.32
CA GLY A 115 5.35 8.09 -11.76
C GLY A 115 4.98 6.97 -10.79
N LYS A 116 3.83 6.35 -11.04
CA LYS A 116 3.33 5.24 -10.22
C LYS A 116 2.57 4.23 -11.08
N LEU A 117 2.86 2.96 -10.89
CA LEU A 117 2.10 1.84 -11.44
C LEU A 117 1.18 1.28 -10.37
N THR A 118 -0.07 1.06 -10.71
CA THR A 118 -1.04 0.39 -9.84
C THR A 118 -1.72 -0.74 -10.58
N LEU A 119 -2.02 -1.80 -9.85
CA LEU A 119 -2.79 -2.93 -10.34
C LEU A 119 -3.84 -3.30 -9.30
N THR A 120 -5.07 -3.47 -9.73
CA THR A 120 -6.15 -4.07 -8.94
C THR A 120 -6.77 -5.18 -9.78
N ASN A 121 -6.53 -6.43 -9.38
CA ASN A 121 -6.89 -7.62 -10.14
C ASN A 121 -6.32 -7.55 -11.57
N PHE A 122 -7.19 -7.38 -12.57
CA PHE A 122 -6.80 -7.25 -13.98
C PHE A 122 -6.74 -5.80 -14.48
N ASN A 123 -6.98 -4.81 -13.60
CA ASN A 123 -6.97 -3.40 -13.99
C ASN A 123 -5.63 -2.77 -13.66
N PHE A 124 -4.82 -2.52 -14.67
CA PHE A 124 -3.54 -1.83 -14.59
C PHE A 124 -3.71 -0.36 -14.92
N THR A 125 -3.01 0.50 -14.18
CA THR A 125 -2.95 1.94 -14.45
C THR A 125 -1.54 2.47 -14.22
N HIS A 126 -1.03 3.22 -15.20
CA HIS A 126 0.19 4.01 -15.07
C HIS A 126 -0.20 5.48 -14.82
N TRP A 127 0.32 6.02 -13.74
CA TRP A 127 0.09 7.39 -13.32
C TRP A 127 1.35 8.22 -13.49
N ARG A 128 1.20 9.46 -13.96
CA ARG A 128 2.28 10.46 -13.95
C ARG A 128 1.70 11.82 -13.54
N ASN A 129 2.37 12.48 -12.59
CA ASN A 129 1.94 13.79 -12.05
C ASN A 129 0.46 13.82 -11.64
N GLY A 130 -0.05 12.74 -11.06
CA GLY A 130 -1.45 12.62 -10.65
C GLY A 130 -2.46 12.33 -11.77
N HIS A 131 -2.00 12.26 -13.03
CA HIS A 131 -2.85 11.93 -14.19
C HIS A 131 -2.63 10.51 -14.68
N VAL A 132 -3.68 9.92 -15.26
CA VAL A 132 -3.59 8.61 -15.91
C VAL A 132 -2.90 8.78 -17.26
N GLU A 133 -1.74 8.14 -17.45
CA GLU A 133 -1.06 8.03 -18.76
C GLU A 133 -1.52 6.81 -19.55
N GLU A 134 -1.74 5.71 -18.85
CA GLU A 134 -2.12 4.44 -19.47
C GLU A 134 -3.07 3.69 -18.54
N GLN A 135 -4.12 3.12 -19.09
CA GLN A 135 -5.03 2.24 -18.37
C GLN A 135 -5.40 1.05 -19.23
N ILE A 136 -5.20 -0.15 -18.71
CA ILE A 136 -5.41 -1.40 -19.43
C ILE A 136 -6.22 -2.35 -18.55
N HIS A 137 -7.21 -3.00 -19.12
CA HIS A 137 -7.82 -4.20 -18.55
C HIS A 137 -7.16 -5.43 -19.17
N LEU A 138 -6.48 -6.23 -18.36
CA LEU A 138 -5.77 -7.43 -18.80
C LEU A 138 -6.76 -8.55 -19.09
N PRO A 139 -6.62 -9.25 -20.22
CA PRO A 139 -7.64 -10.22 -20.66
C PRO A 139 -7.62 -11.54 -19.88
N ASN A 140 -6.51 -11.89 -19.24
CA ASN A 140 -6.32 -13.17 -18.56
C ASN A 140 -5.07 -13.19 -17.67
N ALA A 141 -4.90 -14.30 -16.91
CA ALA A 141 -3.78 -14.49 -16.02
C ALA A 141 -2.41 -14.54 -16.73
N ALA A 142 -2.33 -14.93 -18.00
CA ALA A 142 -1.07 -14.94 -18.75
C ALA A 142 -0.57 -13.50 -19.03
N ALA A 143 -1.47 -12.61 -19.45
CA ALA A 143 -1.16 -11.20 -19.63
C ALA A 143 -0.79 -10.53 -18.30
N LEU A 144 -1.46 -10.91 -17.20
CA LEU A 144 -1.13 -10.44 -15.86
C LEU A 144 0.26 -10.91 -15.43
N TYR A 145 0.60 -12.18 -15.63
CA TYR A 145 1.91 -12.76 -15.31
C TYR A 145 3.04 -12.02 -16.03
N GLN A 146 2.89 -11.77 -17.32
CA GLN A 146 3.83 -11.01 -18.13
C GLN A 146 3.98 -9.56 -17.62
N LEU A 147 2.87 -8.88 -17.34
CA LEU A 147 2.89 -7.51 -16.80
C LEU A 147 3.62 -7.43 -15.45
N MET A 148 3.46 -8.43 -14.58
CA MET A 148 4.15 -8.50 -13.29
C MET A 148 5.66 -8.58 -13.47
N GLN A 149 6.14 -9.32 -14.45
CA GLN A 149 7.57 -9.39 -14.79
C GLN A 149 8.06 -8.08 -15.39
N GLU A 150 7.42 -7.61 -16.45
CA GLU A 150 7.93 -6.50 -17.27
C GLU A 150 7.78 -5.13 -16.60
N ARG A 151 6.62 -4.86 -16.01
CA ARG A 151 6.29 -3.53 -15.49
C ARG A 151 6.55 -3.41 -13.98
N PHE A 152 6.28 -4.44 -13.21
CA PHE A 152 6.51 -4.43 -11.77
C PHE A 152 7.92 -4.96 -11.40
N GLY A 153 8.60 -5.65 -12.31
CA GLY A 153 9.96 -6.17 -12.09
C GLY A 153 9.98 -7.32 -11.09
N LEU A 154 8.89 -8.08 -10.99
CA LEU A 154 8.83 -9.24 -10.12
C LEU A 154 9.51 -10.44 -10.78
N GLY A 155 10.36 -11.12 -10.01
CA GLY A 155 10.98 -12.39 -10.41
C GLY A 155 10.00 -13.54 -10.26
N VAL A 156 8.90 -13.55 -11.02
CA VAL A 156 7.85 -14.58 -10.91
C VAL A 156 8.35 -15.97 -11.27
N ASP A 157 9.41 -16.06 -12.11
CA ASP A 157 10.05 -17.32 -12.47
C ASP A 157 11.18 -17.75 -11.50
N ASP A 158 11.38 -17.02 -10.40
CA ASP A 158 12.40 -17.40 -9.41
C ASP A 158 12.00 -18.73 -8.76
N PRO A 159 12.84 -19.79 -8.89
CA PRO A 159 12.50 -21.12 -8.38
C PRO A 159 12.37 -21.19 -6.87
N LYS A 160 12.86 -20.17 -6.16
CA LYS A 160 12.84 -20.12 -4.69
C LYS A 160 11.72 -19.26 -4.12
N HIS A 161 11.38 -18.17 -4.82
CA HIS A 161 10.46 -17.15 -4.31
C HIS A 161 9.36 -16.77 -5.31
N GLY A 162 9.41 -17.28 -6.52
CA GLY A 162 8.43 -17.07 -7.56
C GLY A 162 7.21 -17.98 -7.43
N PHE A 163 6.33 -17.86 -8.39
CA PHE A 163 5.13 -18.68 -8.53
C PHE A 163 4.86 -18.93 -10.02
N THR A 164 4.14 -20.00 -10.29
CA THR A 164 3.82 -20.42 -11.66
C THR A 164 2.60 -19.69 -12.21
N LEU A 165 2.48 -19.63 -13.52
CA LEU A 165 1.27 -19.16 -14.19
C LEU A 165 0.02 -19.96 -13.75
N SER A 166 0.17 -21.27 -13.50
CA SER A 166 -0.93 -22.11 -13.03
C SER A 166 -1.43 -21.70 -11.66
N GLU A 167 -0.53 -21.40 -10.74
CA GLU A 167 -0.87 -20.92 -9.39
C GLU A 167 -1.54 -19.54 -9.45
N LEU A 168 -1.02 -18.61 -10.27
CA LEU A 168 -1.66 -17.32 -10.47
C LEU A 168 -3.06 -17.47 -11.03
N THR A 169 -3.24 -18.35 -12.03
CA THR A 169 -4.56 -18.61 -12.63
C THR A 169 -5.56 -19.13 -11.60
N ALA A 170 -5.14 -20.06 -10.75
CA ALA A 170 -6.00 -20.60 -9.69
C ALA A 170 -6.40 -19.53 -8.66
N VAL A 171 -5.46 -18.67 -8.26
CA VAL A 171 -5.74 -17.54 -7.33
C VAL A 171 -6.72 -16.57 -7.96
N MET A 172 -6.49 -16.17 -9.21
CA MET A 172 -7.35 -15.18 -9.89
C MET A 172 -8.77 -15.71 -10.14
N ALA A 173 -8.95 -16.99 -10.43
CA ALA A 173 -10.27 -17.61 -10.54
C ALA A 173 -11.06 -17.55 -9.22
N GLY A 174 -10.39 -17.57 -8.08
CA GLY A 174 -11.02 -17.40 -6.77
C GLY A 174 -11.52 -15.97 -6.50
N PHE A 175 -10.95 -14.95 -7.13
CA PHE A 175 -11.37 -13.56 -6.94
C PHE A 175 -12.61 -13.19 -7.75
N ASP A 176 -12.83 -13.80 -8.91
CA ASP A 176 -13.97 -13.54 -9.78
C ASP A 176 -15.31 -14.00 -9.16
N THR A 177 -15.28 -14.83 -8.13
CA THR A 177 -16.48 -15.41 -7.50
C THR A 177 -17.08 -14.54 -6.39
N HIS A 178 -16.41 -13.45 -5.99
CA HIS A 178 -16.89 -12.56 -4.95
C HIS A 178 -17.43 -11.26 -5.56
N PRO A 179 -18.72 -10.92 -5.33
CA PRO A 179 -19.27 -9.64 -5.75
C PRO A 179 -18.49 -8.53 -5.07
N GLN A 180 -18.07 -7.54 -5.85
CA GLN A 180 -17.44 -6.33 -5.29
C GLN A 180 -18.38 -5.75 -4.24
N ALA A 181 -17.97 -5.77 -2.99
CA ALA A 181 -18.67 -5.05 -1.94
C ALA A 181 -18.68 -3.58 -2.36
N GLY A 182 -19.86 -3.06 -2.64
CA GLY A 182 -20.05 -1.68 -3.06
C GLY A 182 -19.42 -0.72 -2.07
N LYS A 183 -18.91 0.35 -2.62
CA LYS A 183 -18.27 1.49 -1.92
C LYS A 183 -19.17 2.07 -0.85
#